data_8eb637970af66e1772af7523596785e9
#
_entry.id   8eb637970af66e1772af7523596785e9
#
_cell.length_a   1.000
_cell.length_b   1.000
_cell.length_c   1.000
_cell.angle_alpha   90.00
_cell.angle_beta   90.00
_cell.angle_gamma   90.00
#
_symmetry.space_group_name_H-M   'P 1'
#
loop_
_entity.id
_entity.type
_entity.pdbx_description
1 polymer ?
#
loop_
_entity_poly.entity_id
_entity_poly.type
_entity_poly.pdbx_seq_one_letter_code
_entity_poly.pdbx_strand_id
1 'polypeptide(L)'
;METLEELKDKYKKLQEESNNLHSKIEALERREAVSKFTVGDCYLDTIWNRLIKIVSIKDNYIYYIRLDEACITRDNFYIYDIENWEKITLHQFKDAYLATMKDIRDPDFEEGSRSNWNKVLDSIISSINKGE
;
A
#
# COMPACT_ATOMS: atom_id res chain seq x y z
N MET A 1 32.06 8.51 43.76
CA MET A 1 31.18 7.35 43.72
C MET A 1 29.78 7.79 43.36
N GLU A 2 29.23 7.28 42.25
CA GLU A 2 27.88 7.67 41.82
C GLU A 2 26.82 7.06 42.74
N THR A 3 25.81 7.85 43.08
CA THR A 3 24.68 7.36 43.84
C THR A 3 23.69 6.63 42.94
N LEU A 4 22.83 5.83 43.54
CA LEU A 4 21.76 5.15 42.82
C LEU A 4 20.85 6.12 42.05
N GLU A 5 20.54 7.27 42.66
CA GLU A 5 19.73 8.30 42.03
C GLU A 5 20.41 8.89 40.80
N GLU A 6 21.70 9.15 40.87
CA GLU A 6 22.50 9.67 39.77
C GLU A 6 22.52 8.68 38.60
N LEU A 7 22.66 7.38 38.89
CA LEU A 7 22.63 6.32 37.89
C LEU A 7 21.25 6.19 37.23
N LYS A 8 20.18 6.30 38.02
CA LYS A 8 18.81 6.29 37.49
C LYS A 8 18.54 7.46 36.58
N ASP A 9 19.03 8.65 36.96
CA ASP A 9 18.90 9.85 36.14
C ASP A 9 19.64 9.73 34.80
N LYS A 10 20.86 9.17 34.84
CA LYS A 10 21.63 8.90 33.62
C LYS A 10 20.90 7.91 32.70
N TYR A 11 20.39 6.85 33.28
CA TYR A 11 19.63 5.85 32.53
C TYR A 11 18.40 6.45 31.86
N LYS A 12 17.66 7.25 32.61
CA LYS A 12 16.47 7.94 32.11
C LYS A 12 16.80 8.86 30.93
N LYS A 13 17.89 9.63 31.05
CA LYS A 13 18.35 10.53 29.97
C LYS A 13 18.75 9.76 28.73
N LEU A 14 19.48 8.66 28.88
CA LEU A 14 19.90 7.81 27.77
C LEU A 14 18.70 7.19 27.08
N GLN A 15 17.69 6.78 27.85
CA GLN A 15 16.47 6.20 27.32
C GLN A 15 15.68 7.25 26.52
N GLU A 16 15.58 8.48 27.03
CA GLU A 16 14.92 9.58 26.32
C GLU A 16 15.64 9.92 25.01
N GLU A 17 16.95 9.98 25.01
CA GLU A 17 17.77 10.21 23.82
C GLU A 17 17.58 9.10 22.79
N SER A 18 17.58 7.84 23.25
CA SER A 18 17.34 6.68 22.40
C SER A 18 15.94 6.73 21.75
N ASN A 19 14.91 7.07 22.53
CA ASN A 19 13.56 7.21 22.03
C ASN A 19 13.45 8.32 20.99
N ASN A 20 14.12 9.45 21.23
CA ASN A 20 14.14 10.56 20.29
C ASN A 20 14.81 10.20 18.98
N LEU A 21 15.94 9.48 19.04
CA LEU A 21 16.64 9.01 17.86
C LEU A 21 15.79 7.99 17.08
N HIS A 22 15.16 7.08 17.78
CA HIS A 22 14.26 6.10 17.18
C HIS A 22 13.12 6.78 16.40
N SER A 23 12.49 7.78 17.02
CA SER A 23 11.43 8.58 16.38
C SER A 23 11.92 9.29 15.12
N LYS A 24 13.13 9.87 15.18
CA LYS A 24 13.74 10.55 14.02
C LYS A 24 14.04 9.58 12.89
N ILE A 25 14.58 8.41 13.21
CA ILE A 25 14.88 7.35 12.24
C ILE A 25 13.59 6.91 11.55
N GLU A 26 12.55 6.62 12.32
CA GLU A 26 11.24 6.23 11.76
C GLU A 26 10.68 7.31 10.81
N ALA A 27 10.77 8.57 11.21
CA ALA A 27 10.27 9.67 10.39
C ALA A 27 11.02 9.77 9.06
N LEU A 28 12.35 9.59 9.07
CA LEU A 28 13.16 9.60 7.87
C LEU A 28 12.90 8.39 6.98
N GLU A 29 12.75 7.20 7.57
CA GLU A 29 12.41 5.99 6.84
C GLU A 29 11.07 6.13 6.13
N ARG A 30 10.07 6.71 6.81
CA ARG A 30 8.76 6.98 6.22
C ARG A 30 8.85 7.96 5.06
N ARG A 31 9.64 9.02 5.23
CA ARG A 31 9.84 10.02 4.18
C ARG A 31 10.48 9.40 2.94
N GLU A 32 11.49 8.56 3.13
CA GLU A 32 12.14 7.85 2.03
C GLU A 32 11.18 6.89 1.34
N ALA A 33 10.40 6.13 2.11
CA ALA A 33 9.41 5.21 1.56
C ALA A 33 8.34 5.95 0.74
N VAL A 34 7.83 7.07 1.28
CA VAL A 34 6.84 7.91 0.58
C VAL A 34 7.41 8.47 -0.72
N SER A 35 8.69 8.86 -0.73
CA SER A 35 9.32 9.45 -1.92
C SER A 35 9.36 8.52 -3.13
N LYS A 36 9.23 7.23 -2.93
CA LYS A 36 9.19 6.22 -4.00
C LYS A 36 7.84 6.18 -4.72
N PHE A 37 6.81 6.77 -4.15
CA PHE A 37 5.46 6.75 -4.69
C PHE A 37 5.05 8.11 -5.20
N THR A 38 4.29 8.10 -6.28
CA THR A 38 3.76 9.32 -6.91
C THR A 38 2.25 9.20 -7.04
N VAL A 39 1.55 10.28 -6.77
CA VAL A 39 0.09 10.34 -6.97
C VAL A 39 -0.22 9.99 -8.44
N GLY A 40 -1.16 9.08 -8.62
CA GLY A 40 -1.53 8.56 -9.94
C GLY A 40 -0.89 7.24 -10.31
N ASP A 41 0.15 6.80 -9.59
CA ASP A 41 0.77 5.50 -9.80
C ASP A 41 -0.17 4.37 -9.42
N CYS A 42 -0.07 3.27 -10.15
CA CYS A 42 -0.90 2.09 -9.96
C CYS A 42 -0.05 0.87 -9.65
N TYR A 43 -0.56 -0.02 -8.80
CA TYR A 43 0.15 -1.20 -8.33
C TYR A 43 -0.76 -2.41 -8.25
N LEU A 44 -0.16 -3.60 -8.35
CA LEU A 44 -0.77 -4.86 -8.00
C LEU A 44 -0.20 -5.34 -6.66
N ASP A 45 -1.07 -5.52 -5.67
CA ASP A 45 -0.73 -6.19 -4.43
C ASP A 45 -0.74 -7.70 -4.68
N THR A 46 0.43 -8.33 -4.72
CA THR A 46 0.59 -9.72 -5.12
C THR A 46 0.14 -10.73 -4.06
N ILE A 47 0.00 -10.32 -2.81
CA ILE A 47 -0.48 -11.21 -1.75
C ILE A 47 -1.99 -11.41 -1.84
N TRP A 48 -2.72 -10.31 -2.04
CA TRP A 48 -4.19 -10.32 -2.00
C TRP A 48 -4.82 -10.19 -3.37
N ASN A 49 -4.01 -10.05 -4.44
CA ASN A 49 -4.48 -9.83 -5.81
C ASN A 49 -5.45 -8.64 -5.92
N ARG A 50 -5.02 -7.53 -5.35
CA ARG A 50 -5.78 -6.27 -5.37
C ARG A 50 -5.05 -5.26 -6.23
N LEU A 51 -5.80 -4.42 -6.92
CA LEU A 51 -5.23 -3.32 -7.69
C LEU A 51 -5.42 -2.02 -6.94
N ILE A 52 -4.39 -1.18 -6.97
CA ILE A 52 -4.31 0.02 -6.16
C ILE A 52 -3.90 1.19 -7.06
N LYS A 53 -4.60 2.31 -6.93
CA LYS A 53 -4.22 3.58 -7.55
C LYS A 53 -4.04 4.63 -6.45
N ILE A 54 -2.86 5.22 -6.35
CA ILE A 54 -2.57 6.25 -5.36
C ILE A 54 -3.25 7.55 -5.76
N VAL A 55 -4.09 8.06 -4.87
CA VAL A 55 -4.85 9.31 -5.12
C VAL A 55 -4.33 10.48 -4.31
N SER A 56 -3.69 10.23 -3.18
CA SER A 56 -3.14 11.28 -2.33
C SER A 56 -2.05 10.71 -1.42
N ILE A 57 -1.07 11.55 -1.10
CA ILE A 57 -0.03 11.20 -0.12
C ILE A 57 0.01 12.36 0.88
N LYS A 58 -0.21 12.05 2.16
CA LYS A 58 -0.26 13.06 3.21
C LYS A 58 0.18 12.47 4.54
N ASP A 59 1.07 13.16 5.26
CA ASP A 59 1.50 12.81 6.62
C ASP A 59 2.00 11.37 6.74
N ASN A 60 2.77 10.88 5.74
CA ASN A 60 3.30 9.51 5.67
C ASN A 60 2.24 8.42 5.46
N TYR A 61 1.02 8.81 5.11
CA TYR A 61 -0.03 7.89 4.69
C TYR A 61 -0.25 8.00 3.20
N ILE A 62 -0.45 6.84 2.58
CA ILE A 62 -0.82 6.73 1.18
C ILE A 62 -2.31 6.45 1.13
N TYR A 63 -3.06 7.36 0.49
CA TYR A 63 -4.49 7.19 0.26
C TYR A 63 -4.68 6.67 -1.16
N TYR A 64 -5.46 5.63 -1.31
CA TYR A 64 -5.61 4.95 -2.58
C TYR A 64 -7.02 4.43 -2.81
N ILE A 65 -7.34 4.20 -4.09
CA ILE A 65 -8.52 3.45 -4.51
C ILE A 65 -8.08 2.00 -4.69
N ARG A 66 -8.79 1.10 -4.05
CA ARG A 66 -8.51 -0.34 -4.12
C ARG A 66 -9.61 -1.03 -4.91
N LEU A 67 -9.20 -1.81 -5.89
CA LEU A 67 -10.07 -2.72 -6.62
C LEU A 67 -9.82 -4.13 -6.11
N ASP A 68 -10.84 -4.72 -5.55
CA ASP A 68 -10.78 -6.05 -4.98
C ASP A 68 -12.00 -6.82 -5.46
N GLU A 69 -12.15 -8.04 -5.01
CA GLU A 69 -13.27 -8.91 -5.30
C GLU A 69 -14.62 -8.20 -5.10
N ALA A 70 -15.27 -7.81 -6.21
CA ALA A 70 -16.58 -7.16 -6.22
C ALA A 70 -16.65 -5.86 -5.41
N CYS A 71 -15.51 -5.20 -5.19
CA CYS A 71 -15.46 -4.04 -4.31
C CYS A 71 -14.54 -2.95 -4.87
N ILE A 72 -15.03 -1.73 -4.87
CA ILE A 72 -14.22 -0.53 -5.13
C ILE A 72 -14.24 0.25 -3.83
N THR A 73 -13.10 0.31 -3.15
CA THR A 73 -12.99 0.99 -1.86
C THR A 73 -11.91 2.05 -1.88
N ARG A 74 -12.10 3.08 -1.06
CA ARG A 74 -11.05 4.02 -0.72
C ARG A 74 -10.47 3.61 0.61
N ASP A 75 -9.15 3.56 0.67
CA ASP A 75 -8.46 3.10 1.87
C ASP A 75 -7.21 3.93 2.10
N ASN A 76 -6.58 3.76 3.24
CA ASN A 76 -5.28 4.33 3.51
C ASN A 76 -4.35 3.22 3.98
N PHE A 77 -3.06 3.47 3.81
CA PHE A 77 -2.08 2.45 4.09
C PHE A 77 -0.85 3.04 4.77
N TYR A 78 -0.38 2.32 5.79
CA TYR A 78 0.85 2.66 6.47
C TYR A 78 2.04 2.10 5.68
N ILE A 79 3.02 2.93 5.44
CA ILE A 79 4.10 2.74 4.47
C ILE A 79 4.90 1.44 4.59
N TYR A 80 4.93 0.80 5.76
CA TYR A 80 5.75 -0.38 5.98
C TYR A 80 5.21 -1.69 5.40
N ASP A 81 3.96 -1.72 4.94
CA ASP A 81 3.30 -2.96 4.51
C ASP A 81 3.17 -3.11 2.99
N ILE A 82 4.00 -2.39 2.23
CA ILE A 82 3.89 -2.31 0.76
C ILE A 82 4.97 -3.10 0.00
N GLU A 83 5.66 -4.02 0.65
CA GLU A 83 6.78 -4.76 0.06
C GLU A 83 6.40 -5.62 -1.15
N ASN A 84 5.12 -5.96 -1.29
CA ASN A 84 4.64 -6.89 -2.31
C ASN A 84 3.83 -6.20 -3.42
N TRP A 85 4.02 -4.91 -3.58
CA TRP A 85 3.34 -4.15 -4.63
C TRP A 85 4.20 -4.11 -5.89
N GLU A 86 3.64 -4.58 -6.99
CA GLU A 86 4.24 -4.51 -8.31
C GLU A 86 3.61 -3.40 -9.12
N LYS A 87 4.44 -2.57 -9.76
CA LYS A 87 3.93 -1.44 -10.54
C LYS A 87 3.22 -1.91 -11.80
N ILE A 88 2.04 -1.35 -12.05
CA ILE A 88 1.25 -1.58 -13.26
C ILE A 88 1.00 -0.25 -13.98
N THR A 89 0.49 -0.30 -15.20
CA THR A 89 0.16 0.90 -15.94
C THR A 89 -1.22 1.45 -15.53
N LEU A 90 -1.43 2.74 -15.75
CA LEU A 90 -2.74 3.35 -15.55
C LEU A 90 -3.80 2.71 -16.46
N HIS A 91 -3.42 2.33 -17.67
CA HIS A 91 -4.32 1.65 -18.62
C HIS A 91 -4.80 0.31 -18.04
N GLN A 92 -3.89 -0.49 -17.49
CA GLN A 92 -4.22 -1.75 -16.83
C GLN A 92 -5.19 -1.54 -15.65
N PHE A 93 -4.95 -0.52 -14.86
CA PHE A 93 -5.85 -0.17 -13.75
C PHE A 93 -7.24 0.24 -14.24
N LYS A 94 -7.31 1.06 -15.28
CA LYS A 94 -8.58 1.49 -15.88
C LYS A 94 -9.37 0.31 -16.44
N ASP A 95 -8.71 -0.61 -17.13
CA ASP A 95 -9.36 -1.81 -17.65
C ASP A 95 -9.96 -2.67 -16.52
N ALA A 96 -9.22 -2.82 -15.43
CA ALA A 96 -9.70 -3.54 -14.25
C ALA A 96 -10.86 -2.82 -13.57
N TYR A 97 -10.81 -1.50 -13.51
CA TYR A 97 -11.90 -0.70 -12.96
C TYR A 97 -13.20 -0.90 -13.77
N LEU A 98 -13.11 -0.83 -15.08
CA LEU A 98 -14.26 -1.05 -15.97
C LEU A 98 -14.79 -2.49 -15.85
N ALA A 99 -13.90 -3.46 -15.78
CA ALA A 99 -14.29 -4.86 -15.59
C ALA A 99 -15.02 -5.08 -14.25
N THR A 100 -14.52 -4.46 -13.18
CA THR A 100 -15.17 -4.52 -11.87
C THR A 100 -16.55 -3.89 -11.90
N MET A 101 -16.69 -2.74 -12.58
CA MET A 101 -17.98 -2.07 -12.73
C MET A 101 -18.98 -2.91 -13.52
N LYS A 102 -18.55 -3.60 -14.57
CA LYS A 102 -19.40 -4.51 -15.32
C LYS A 102 -19.88 -5.67 -14.45
N ASP A 103 -18.98 -6.28 -13.69
CA ASP A 103 -19.33 -7.39 -12.81
C ASP A 103 -20.35 -6.96 -11.73
N ILE A 104 -20.14 -5.80 -11.13
CA ILE A 104 -21.05 -5.27 -10.08
C ILE A 104 -22.45 -4.98 -10.67
N ARG A 105 -22.53 -4.53 -11.93
CA ARG A 105 -23.81 -4.19 -12.59
C ARG A 105 -24.51 -5.37 -13.21
N ASP A 106 -23.86 -6.53 -13.31
CA ASP A 106 -24.45 -7.72 -13.89
C ASP A 106 -25.52 -8.27 -12.94
N PRO A 107 -26.78 -8.44 -13.39
CA PRO A 107 -27.84 -8.99 -12.53
C PRO A 107 -27.62 -10.46 -12.17
N ASP A 108 -26.82 -11.18 -12.96
CA ASP A 108 -26.46 -12.57 -12.71
C ASP A 108 -25.13 -12.71 -11.97
N PHE A 109 -24.59 -11.59 -11.44
CA PHE A 109 -23.32 -11.58 -10.74
C PHE A 109 -23.39 -12.40 -9.45
N GLU A 110 -22.49 -13.39 -9.34
CA GLU A 110 -22.28 -14.14 -8.11
C GLU A 110 -20.85 -13.89 -7.63
N GLU A 111 -20.70 -13.68 -6.33
CA GLU A 111 -19.40 -13.51 -5.72
C GLU A 111 -18.55 -14.76 -5.96
N GLY A 112 -17.38 -14.58 -6.58
CA GLY A 112 -16.48 -15.67 -6.94
C GLY A 112 -16.54 -16.14 -8.39
N SER A 113 -17.57 -15.75 -9.18
CA SER A 113 -17.70 -16.12 -10.59
C SER A 113 -17.45 -14.96 -11.56
N ARG A 114 -16.59 -14.04 -11.20
CA ARG A 114 -16.32 -12.80 -11.92
C ARG A 114 -15.45 -13.02 -13.14
N SER A 115 -16.07 -13.17 -14.29
CA SER A 115 -15.34 -13.43 -15.53
C SER A 115 -14.55 -12.23 -16.04
N ASN A 116 -15.12 -11.02 -15.94
CA ASN A 116 -14.45 -9.81 -16.45
C ASN A 116 -13.24 -9.41 -15.60
N TRP A 117 -13.41 -9.36 -14.29
CA TRP A 117 -12.31 -9.09 -13.34
C TRP A 117 -11.19 -10.11 -13.49
N ASN A 118 -11.52 -11.40 -13.48
CA ASN A 118 -10.54 -12.48 -13.55
C ASN A 118 -9.73 -12.43 -14.85
N LYS A 119 -10.36 -12.14 -15.97
CA LYS A 119 -9.66 -12.01 -17.25
C LYS A 119 -8.65 -10.88 -17.25
N VAL A 120 -9.02 -9.71 -16.73
CA VAL A 120 -8.12 -8.56 -16.67
C VAL A 120 -7.00 -8.81 -15.66
N LEU A 121 -7.31 -9.36 -14.51
CA LEU A 121 -6.32 -9.69 -13.48
C LEU A 121 -5.30 -10.70 -14.02
N ASP A 122 -5.74 -11.76 -14.68
CA ASP A 122 -4.86 -12.76 -15.26
C ASP A 122 -3.94 -12.15 -16.33
N SER A 123 -4.47 -11.23 -17.13
CA SER A 123 -3.68 -10.50 -18.13
C SER A 123 -2.59 -9.65 -17.48
N ILE A 124 -2.91 -8.96 -16.40
CA ILE A 124 -1.94 -8.14 -15.65
C ILE A 124 -0.85 -9.00 -15.03
N ILE A 125 -1.22 -10.09 -14.40
CA ILE A 125 -0.27 -11.02 -13.77
C ILE A 125 0.66 -11.63 -14.84
N SER A 126 0.12 -12.02 -15.99
CA SER A 126 0.91 -12.53 -17.11
C SER A 126 1.92 -11.50 -17.61
N SER A 127 1.51 -10.26 -17.72
CA SER A 127 2.37 -9.14 -18.14
C SER A 127 3.54 -8.95 -17.18
N ILE A 128 3.29 -8.96 -15.88
CA ILE A 128 4.32 -8.85 -14.84
C ILE A 128 5.31 -10.02 -14.92
N ASN A 129 4.80 -11.24 -15.06
CA ASN A 129 5.63 -12.45 -15.12
C ASN A 129 6.51 -12.51 -16.38
N LYS A 130 6.10 -11.85 -17.44
CA LYS A 130 6.91 -11.72 -18.67
C LYS A 130 7.93 -10.58 -18.59
N GLY A 131 7.93 -9.79 -17.53
CA GLY A 131 8.82 -8.65 -17.38
C GLY A 131 8.46 -7.43 -18.23
N GLU A 132 7.25 -7.36 -18.65
CA GLU A 132 6.73 -6.23 -19.46
C GLU A 132 6.18 -5.09 -18.58
#